data_785cf86a37b9d0723a670830633596f1
#
_entry.id   785cf86a37b9d0723a670830633596f1
#
_cell.length_a   1.000
_cell.length_b   1.000
_cell.length_c   1.000
_cell.angle_alpha   90.00
_cell.angle_beta   90.00
_cell.angle_gamma   90.00
#
_symmetry.space_group_name_H-M   'P 1'
#
loop_
_entity.id
_entity.type
_entity.pdbx_description
1 polymer ?
#
loop_
_entity_poly.entity_id
_entity_poly.type
_entity_poly.pdbx_seq_one_letter_code
_entity_poly.pdbx_strand_id
1 'polypeptide(L)'
;MMKSLRAAAAVALVAISSTAFAIDNLKMMIPANPGGGWDQTGRNLAKAMQEAGVVKNVQFDNKGGSAGVIGLAQFVNTSKGDGNAMMTGGLVMVGGIIMNKSPVNLSMVTPLARLTGEYQVIVVPSSSDIKTLADLVNKFKANPGSVSWGGGSAGGSDHILAGMIAQAVGVDPAKVNYIPYAGGGEAQAAILGSHVTAGISGYGEFAAQIQAGKFRALGISSDKRVPGINIPTLKEQGINVELFNWRGVFGAPGITDAQKAELIKALDATVKSKAWQETLKRMDWTDIYLSGDAFKAYVDAENKRIAEVLVKLNLVK
;
A
#
# COMPACT_ATOMS: atom_id res chain seq x y z
N MET A 1 28.93 72.89 30.01
CA MET A 1 27.72 72.14 29.54
C MET A 1 28.19 70.92 28.76
N MET A 2 28.23 69.78 29.45
CA MET A 2 28.59 68.45 28.83
C MET A 2 27.32 67.62 28.70
N LYS A 3 26.93 67.32 27.47
CA LYS A 3 25.80 66.40 27.18
C LYS A 3 26.31 64.98 27.09
N SER A 4 25.93 64.14 28.04
CA SER A 4 26.20 62.72 28.05
C SER A 4 25.28 62.01 27.08
N LEU A 5 25.79 61.41 26.00
CA LEU A 5 25.06 60.44 25.16
C LEU A 5 25.08 59.09 25.86
N ARG A 6 23.91 58.61 26.27
CA ARG A 6 23.70 57.20 26.69
C ARG A 6 23.36 56.38 25.42
N ALA A 7 24.27 55.55 24.99
CA ALA A 7 24.00 54.55 23.96
C ALA A 7 23.31 53.35 24.62
N ALA A 8 22.06 53.10 24.24
CA ALA A 8 21.32 51.87 24.61
C ALA A 8 21.68 50.79 23.62
N ALA A 9 22.41 49.78 24.07
CA ALA A 9 22.63 48.55 23.29
C ALA A 9 21.41 47.63 23.41
N ALA A 10 20.66 47.51 22.33
CA ALA A 10 19.59 46.51 22.21
C ALA A 10 20.24 45.14 21.90
N VAL A 11 20.24 44.25 22.90
CA VAL A 11 20.60 42.82 22.68
C VAL A 11 19.40 42.13 22.07
N ALA A 12 19.48 41.84 20.80
CA ALA A 12 18.50 40.97 20.13
C ALA A 12 18.75 39.51 20.57
N LEU A 13 17.88 39.00 21.43
CA LEU A 13 17.81 37.57 21.71
C LEU A 13 17.30 36.84 20.45
N VAL A 14 18.19 36.22 19.70
CA VAL A 14 17.82 35.23 18.66
C VAL A 14 17.36 33.98 19.42
N ALA A 15 16.06 33.80 19.52
CA ALA A 15 15.47 32.54 20.00
C ALA A 15 15.80 31.46 18.96
N ILE A 16 16.81 30.64 19.24
CA ILE A 16 17.10 29.41 18.52
C ILE A 16 15.94 28.47 18.91
N SER A 17 14.91 28.42 18.09
CA SER A 17 13.87 27.39 18.19
C SER A 17 14.55 26.06 17.88
N SER A 18 14.98 25.34 18.92
CA SER A 18 15.32 23.92 18.79
C SER A 18 14.05 23.21 18.32
N THR A 19 14.05 22.74 17.09
CA THR A 19 13.00 21.82 16.61
C THR A 19 13.18 20.52 17.40
N ALA A 20 12.52 20.42 18.54
CA ALA A 20 12.40 19.16 19.26
C ALA A 20 11.61 18.23 18.36
N PHE A 21 12.16 17.06 18.01
CA PHE A 21 11.40 16.00 17.36
C PHE A 21 10.21 15.63 18.26
N ALA A 22 9.04 15.44 17.66
CA ALA A 22 7.86 15.02 18.42
C ALA A 22 8.02 13.57 18.93
N ILE A 23 8.73 12.73 18.16
CA ILE A 23 8.98 11.32 18.48
C ILE A 23 10.49 11.01 18.35
N ASP A 24 11.14 10.62 19.45
CA ASP A 24 12.56 10.28 19.43
C ASP A 24 12.85 8.96 18.73
N ASN A 25 12.06 7.92 19.04
CA ASN A 25 12.24 6.58 18.49
C ASN A 25 10.89 5.97 18.13
N LEU A 26 10.64 5.77 16.85
CA LEU A 26 9.45 5.12 16.31
C LEU A 26 9.77 3.67 15.96
N LYS A 27 8.92 2.74 16.35
CA LYS A 27 8.92 1.35 15.89
C LYS A 27 7.94 1.19 14.75
N MET A 28 8.42 0.75 13.60
CA MET A 28 7.61 0.54 12.40
C MET A 28 7.54 -0.96 12.08
N MET A 29 6.42 -1.58 12.43
CA MET A 29 6.10 -2.94 11.98
C MET A 29 5.70 -2.90 10.50
N ILE A 30 6.35 -3.72 9.69
CA ILE A 30 6.03 -3.91 8.28
C ILE A 30 5.64 -5.38 8.09
N PRO A 31 4.34 -5.69 7.94
CA PRO A 31 3.85 -7.06 7.86
C PRO A 31 4.05 -7.64 6.45
N ALA A 32 5.25 -7.49 5.92
CA ALA A 32 5.69 -7.96 4.60
C ALA A 32 7.20 -8.23 4.60
N ASN A 33 7.64 -9.04 3.64
CA ASN A 33 9.06 -9.18 3.36
C ASN A 33 9.64 -7.88 2.77
N PRO A 34 10.95 -7.61 2.93
CA PRO A 34 11.58 -6.44 2.35
C PRO A 34 11.39 -6.34 0.83
N GLY A 35 11.26 -5.10 0.32
CA GLY A 35 11.15 -4.78 -1.10
C GLY A 35 9.74 -4.76 -1.67
N GLY A 36 8.72 -5.28 -0.98
CA GLY A 36 7.33 -5.19 -1.39
C GLY A 36 6.68 -3.85 -1.08
N GLY A 37 5.44 -3.64 -1.56
CA GLY A 37 4.75 -2.36 -1.47
C GLY A 37 4.61 -1.80 -0.05
N TRP A 38 4.35 -2.63 0.96
CA TRP A 38 4.29 -2.16 2.35
C TRP A 38 5.67 -1.81 2.92
N ASP A 39 6.72 -2.53 2.52
CA ASP A 39 8.08 -2.18 2.93
C ASP A 39 8.51 -0.84 2.34
N GLN A 40 8.21 -0.63 1.06
CA GLN A 40 8.43 0.66 0.40
C GLN A 40 7.64 1.78 1.08
N THR A 41 6.36 1.53 1.43
CA THR A 41 5.51 2.52 2.11
C THR A 41 6.08 2.89 3.49
N GLY A 42 6.40 1.90 4.32
CA GLY A 42 6.94 2.14 5.66
C GLY A 42 8.27 2.87 5.65
N ARG A 43 9.21 2.47 4.77
CA ARG A 43 10.53 3.11 4.67
C ARG A 43 10.46 4.52 4.10
N ASN A 44 9.66 4.76 3.07
CA ASN A 44 9.50 6.09 2.50
C ASN A 44 8.74 7.03 3.45
N LEU A 45 7.74 6.53 4.19
CA LEU A 45 7.08 7.30 5.24
C LEU A 45 8.07 7.69 6.34
N ALA A 46 8.84 6.73 6.86
CA ALA A 46 9.84 6.97 7.88
C ALA A 46 10.88 8.02 7.44
N LYS A 47 11.38 7.90 6.21
CA LYS A 47 12.29 8.89 5.63
C LYS A 47 11.67 10.28 5.58
N ALA A 48 10.43 10.40 5.11
CA ALA A 48 9.72 11.68 5.05
C ALA A 48 9.46 12.25 6.45
N MET A 49 9.15 11.42 7.45
CA MET A 49 8.99 11.83 8.85
C MET A 49 10.30 12.38 9.43
N GLN A 50 11.43 11.75 9.14
CA GLN A 50 12.76 12.22 9.57
C GLN A 50 13.14 13.53 8.90
N GLU A 51 12.95 13.65 7.58
CA GLU A 51 13.22 14.88 6.82
C GLU A 51 12.30 16.03 7.22
N ALA A 52 11.06 15.74 7.63
CA ALA A 52 10.12 16.72 8.19
C ALA A 52 10.44 17.10 9.65
N GLY A 53 11.40 16.46 10.29
CA GLY A 53 11.79 16.72 11.67
C GLY A 53 10.76 16.28 12.72
N VAL A 54 9.82 15.38 12.38
CA VAL A 54 8.79 14.89 13.31
C VAL A 54 9.20 13.60 14.01
N VAL A 55 10.14 12.85 13.45
CA VAL A 55 10.72 11.63 14.05
C VAL A 55 12.23 11.68 13.93
N LYS A 56 12.95 11.30 15.00
CA LYS A 56 14.42 11.26 14.99
C LYS A 56 14.95 9.94 14.45
N ASN A 57 14.51 8.82 15.04
CA ASN A 57 14.95 7.47 14.68
C ASN A 57 13.75 6.57 14.38
N VAL A 58 13.92 5.66 13.42
CA VAL A 58 12.91 4.64 13.12
C VAL A 58 13.57 3.26 13.13
N GLN A 59 13.00 2.35 13.89
CA GLN A 59 13.37 0.94 13.92
C GLN A 59 12.33 0.14 13.12
N PHE A 60 12.79 -0.64 12.13
CA PHE A 60 11.91 -1.46 11.31
C PHE A 60 11.91 -2.91 11.81
N ASP A 61 10.70 -3.51 11.82
CA ASP A 61 10.49 -4.94 12.02
C ASP A 61 9.67 -5.49 10.84
N ASN A 62 10.30 -6.30 10.00
CA ASN A 62 9.64 -6.93 8.86
C ASN A 62 9.13 -8.33 9.26
N LYS A 63 7.80 -8.55 9.15
CA LYS A 63 7.18 -9.85 9.46
C LYS A 63 6.12 -10.21 8.43
N GLY A 64 6.55 -10.80 7.33
CA GLY A 64 5.67 -11.25 6.25
C GLY A 64 4.90 -12.54 6.59
N GLY A 65 3.93 -12.86 5.74
CA GLY A 65 3.15 -14.11 5.77
C GLY A 65 1.65 -13.88 5.90
N SER A 66 0.87 -14.76 5.23
CA SER A 66 -0.60 -14.75 5.23
C SER A 66 -1.21 -13.37 4.96
N ALA A 67 -0.75 -12.68 3.91
CA ALA A 67 -1.18 -11.32 3.57
C ALA A 67 -1.03 -10.30 4.73
N GLY A 68 0.02 -10.45 5.55
CA GLY A 68 0.33 -9.58 6.68
C GLY A 68 -0.32 -9.98 8.00
N VAL A 69 -1.15 -11.00 8.04
CA VAL A 69 -1.84 -11.45 9.27
C VAL A 69 -0.86 -11.88 10.34
N ILE A 70 0.28 -12.50 9.97
CA ILE A 70 1.31 -12.90 10.94
C ILE A 70 1.93 -11.68 11.62
N GLY A 71 2.29 -10.65 10.86
CA GLY A 71 2.81 -9.39 11.40
C GLY A 71 1.76 -8.64 12.23
N LEU A 72 0.50 -8.63 11.80
CA LEU A 72 -0.62 -8.07 12.58
C LEU A 72 -0.74 -8.77 13.94
N ALA A 73 -0.72 -10.11 13.98
CA ALA A 73 -0.80 -10.86 15.22
C ALA A 73 0.38 -10.56 16.16
N GLN A 74 1.60 -10.47 15.62
CA GLN A 74 2.76 -10.05 16.38
C GLN A 74 2.56 -8.65 16.95
N PHE A 75 2.16 -7.68 16.13
CA PHE A 75 1.96 -6.28 16.53
C PHE A 75 0.91 -6.15 17.63
N VAL A 76 -0.22 -6.84 17.51
CA VAL A 76 -1.28 -6.87 18.52
C VAL A 76 -0.76 -7.41 19.86
N ASN A 77 0.08 -8.46 19.84
CA ASN A 77 0.53 -9.11 21.06
C ASN A 77 1.73 -8.40 21.74
N THR A 78 2.62 -7.77 20.96
CA THR A 78 3.89 -7.26 21.48
C THR A 78 3.95 -5.74 21.65
N SER A 79 3.01 -4.98 21.02
CA SER A 79 3.06 -3.51 21.01
C SER A 79 1.96 -2.85 21.84
N LYS A 80 1.19 -3.61 22.62
CA LYS A 80 0.05 -3.08 23.39
C LYS A 80 0.46 -1.91 24.28
N GLY A 81 -0.23 -0.75 24.13
CA GLY A 81 0.03 0.47 24.89
C GLY A 81 1.26 1.26 24.43
N ASP A 82 1.99 0.80 23.42
CA ASP A 82 3.19 1.50 22.92
C ASP A 82 2.81 2.66 22.00
N GLY A 83 2.80 3.88 22.53
CA GLY A 83 2.51 5.12 21.79
C GLY A 83 3.55 5.47 20.73
N ASN A 84 4.68 4.78 20.68
CA ASN A 84 5.74 4.97 19.69
C ASN A 84 5.81 3.83 18.67
N ALA A 85 4.74 3.06 18.52
CA ALA A 85 4.68 1.96 17.55
C ALA A 85 3.60 2.21 16.49
N MET A 86 3.99 2.01 15.24
CA MET A 86 3.10 2.02 14.07
C MET A 86 3.26 0.73 13.26
N MET A 87 2.22 0.36 12.53
CA MET A 87 2.25 -0.75 11.59
C MET A 87 1.70 -0.29 10.23
N THR A 88 2.36 -0.68 9.13
CA THR A 88 1.78 -0.52 7.79
C THR A 88 0.68 -1.55 7.55
N GLY A 89 -0.32 -1.18 6.76
CA GLY A 89 -1.41 -2.08 6.38
C GLY A 89 -2.18 -1.52 5.19
N GLY A 90 -3.25 -2.20 4.79
CA GLY A 90 -4.05 -1.75 3.65
C GLY A 90 -5.01 -2.82 3.14
N LEU A 91 -5.47 -2.64 1.90
CA LEU A 91 -6.44 -3.52 1.23
C LEU A 91 -6.03 -5.00 1.30
N VAL A 92 -4.76 -5.30 1.06
CA VAL A 92 -4.23 -6.68 1.07
C VAL A 92 -4.46 -7.35 2.42
N MET A 93 -4.25 -6.63 3.52
CA MET A 93 -4.48 -7.16 4.87
C MET A 93 -5.97 -7.39 5.15
N VAL A 94 -6.85 -6.50 4.70
CA VAL A 94 -8.31 -6.70 4.82
C VAL A 94 -8.72 -8.02 4.16
N GLY A 95 -8.32 -8.24 2.91
CA GLY A 95 -8.61 -9.48 2.20
C GLY A 95 -7.97 -10.71 2.85
N GLY A 96 -6.71 -10.58 3.30
CA GLY A 96 -6.00 -11.65 4.00
C GLY A 96 -6.66 -12.08 5.30
N ILE A 97 -7.14 -11.14 6.11
CA ILE A 97 -7.89 -11.43 7.34
C ILE A 97 -9.12 -12.27 7.04
N ILE A 98 -9.90 -11.87 6.03
CA ILE A 98 -11.14 -12.56 5.65
C ILE A 98 -10.84 -13.94 5.08
N MET A 99 -9.92 -14.05 4.12
CA MET A 99 -9.55 -15.31 3.47
C MET A 99 -9.01 -16.36 4.45
N ASN A 100 -8.15 -15.91 5.39
CA ASN A 100 -7.54 -16.80 6.36
C ASN A 100 -8.44 -17.06 7.59
N LYS A 101 -9.66 -16.49 7.64
CA LYS A 101 -10.54 -16.53 8.83
C LYS A 101 -9.75 -16.18 10.11
N SER A 102 -8.97 -15.10 10.01
CA SER A 102 -7.98 -14.74 11.03
C SER A 102 -8.64 -14.41 12.38
N PRO A 103 -8.11 -14.92 13.51
CA PRO A 103 -8.57 -14.52 14.84
C PRO A 103 -8.17 -13.10 15.21
N VAL A 104 -7.20 -12.49 14.50
CA VAL A 104 -6.82 -11.10 14.65
C VAL A 104 -7.27 -10.28 13.45
N ASN A 105 -7.67 -9.02 13.69
CA ASN A 105 -8.18 -8.14 12.65
C ASN A 105 -7.87 -6.67 12.95
N LEU A 106 -8.17 -5.78 12.01
CA LEU A 106 -7.86 -4.35 12.10
C LEU A 106 -8.64 -3.58 13.18
N SER A 107 -9.71 -4.15 13.77
CA SER A 107 -10.36 -3.53 14.91
C SER A 107 -9.57 -3.67 16.22
N MET A 108 -8.57 -4.54 16.25
CA MET A 108 -7.69 -4.74 17.41
C MET A 108 -6.52 -3.76 17.48
N VAL A 109 -6.32 -2.93 16.46
CA VAL A 109 -5.29 -1.89 16.38
C VAL A 109 -5.94 -0.52 16.23
N THR A 110 -5.16 0.55 16.38
CA THR A 110 -5.67 1.92 16.32
C THR A 110 -5.51 2.50 14.92
N PRO A 111 -6.57 2.70 14.12
CA PRO A 111 -6.45 3.35 12.81
C PRO A 111 -5.91 4.78 12.97
N LEU A 112 -4.80 5.10 12.28
CA LEU A 112 -4.17 6.41 12.31
C LEU A 112 -4.45 7.20 11.04
N ALA A 113 -3.96 6.69 9.88
CA ALA A 113 -4.19 7.35 8.61
C ALA A 113 -4.09 6.39 7.41
N ARG A 114 -4.93 6.62 6.40
CA ARG A 114 -4.72 6.20 5.03
C ARG A 114 -3.76 7.21 4.40
N LEU A 115 -2.73 6.72 3.74
CA LEU A 115 -1.65 7.58 3.23
C LEU A 115 -1.71 7.73 1.73
N THR A 116 -1.69 6.62 1.05
CA THR A 116 -1.51 6.53 -0.39
C THR A 116 -2.14 5.26 -0.94
N GLY A 117 -2.15 5.13 -2.24
CA GLY A 117 -2.53 3.93 -2.92
C GLY A 117 -2.11 3.99 -4.39
N GLU A 118 -2.31 2.89 -5.06
CA GLU A 118 -1.97 2.72 -6.46
C GLU A 118 -2.97 1.82 -7.18
N TYR A 119 -3.02 1.96 -8.48
CA TYR A 119 -3.75 1.05 -9.34
C TYR A 119 -2.88 -0.14 -9.71
N GLN A 120 -3.52 -1.30 -9.88
CA GLN A 120 -2.86 -2.53 -10.28
C GLN A 120 -2.68 -2.56 -11.79
N VAL A 121 -1.52 -3.03 -12.25
CA VAL A 121 -1.23 -3.25 -13.66
C VAL A 121 -1.15 -4.74 -13.95
N ILE A 122 -1.69 -5.13 -15.11
CA ILE A 122 -1.59 -6.48 -15.64
C ILE A 122 -0.44 -6.49 -16.64
N VAL A 123 0.50 -7.39 -16.45
CA VAL A 123 1.67 -7.53 -17.32
C VAL A 123 1.87 -8.96 -17.79
N VAL A 124 2.57 -9.10 -18.91
CA VAL A 124 3.16 -10.35 -19.37
C VAL A 124 4.63 -10.11 -19.69
N PRO A 125 5.49 -11.15 -19.71
CA PRO A 125 6.86 -11.01 -20.24
C PRO A 125 6.82 -10.47 -21.66
N SER A 126 7.78 -9.62 -22.05
CA SER A 126 7.83 -9.10 -23.43
C SER A 126 7.97 -10.18 -24.50
N SER A 127 8.56 -11.34 -24.14
CA SER A 127 8.68 -12.54 -24.97
C SER A 127 7.37 -13.30 -25.16
N SER A 128 6.33 -13.02 -24.36
CA SER A 128 5.04 -13.71 -24.44
C SER A 128 4.35 -13.54 -25.79
N ASP A 129 3.64 -14.57 -26.23
CA ASP A 129 2.77 -14.52 -27.42
C ASP A 129 1.53 -13.65 -27.21
N ILE A 130 1.16 -13.40 -25.96
CA ILE A 130 0.09 -12.50 -25.59
C ILE A 130 0.53 -11.05 -25.82
N LYS A 131 -0.12 -10.36 -26.77
CA LYS A 131 0.25 -9.00 -27.16
C LYS A 131 -0.71 -7.95 -26.59
N THR A 132 -1.96 -8.32 -26.34
CA THR A 132 -3.06 -7.44 -25.90
C THR A 132 -3.79 -8.05 -24.71
N LEU A 133 -4.59 -7.22 -24.02
CA LEU A 133 -5.52 -7.70 -22.99
C LEU A 133 -6.56 -8.65 -23.58
N ALA A 134 -7.00 -8.41 -24.81
CA ALA A 134 -7.94 -9.27 -25.51
C ALA A 134 -7.37 -10.67 -25.74
N ASP A 135 -6.08 -10.80 -26.12
CA ASP A 135 -5.43 -12.11 -26.27
C ASP A 135 -5.43 -12.89 -24.94
N LEU A 136 -5.07 -12.21 -23.84
CA LEU A 136 -5.09 -12.80 -22.51
C LEU A 136 -6.48 -13.28 -22.12
N VAL A 137 -7.50 -12.43 -22.34
CA VAL A 137 -8.91 -12.73 -22.00
C VAL A 137 -9.44 -13.88 -22.86
N ASN A 138 -9.15 -13.90 -24.15
CA ASN A 138 -9.58 -14.98 -25.05
C ASN A 138 -8.98 -16.33 -24.61
N LYS A 139 -7.68 -16.36 -24.30
CA LYS A 139 -7.02 -17.56 -23.77
C LYS A 139 -7.64 -17.98 -22.43
N PHE A 140 -7.88 -17.04 -21.55
CA PHE A 140 -8.50 -17.26 -20.24
C PHE A 140 -9.92 -17.80 -20.35
N LYS A 141 -10.75 -17.27 -21.24
CA LYS A 141 -12.12 -17.77 -21.48
C LYS A 141 -12.14 -19.17 -22.10
N ALA A 142 -11.21 -19.46 -23.00
CA ALA A 142 -11.13 -20.79 -23.64
C ALA A 142 -10.74 -21.89 -22.66
N ASN A 143 -9.76 -21.63 -21.78
CA ASN A 143 -9.33 -22.56 -20.74
C ASN A 143 -8.78 -21.78 -19.52
N PRO A 144 -9.59 -21.47 -18.52
CA PRO A 144 -9.18 -20.69 -17.36
C PRO A 144 -7.96 -21.25 -16.64
N GLY A 145 -7.87 -22.57 -16.46
CA GLY A 145 -6.75 -23.22 -15.79
C GLY A 145 -5.42 -23.10 -16.50
N SER A 146 -5.41 -22.83 -17.82
CA SER A 146 -4.19 -22.67 -18.61
C SER A 146 -3.54 -21.27 -18.45
N VAL A 147 -4.24 -20.32 -17.83
CA VAL A 147 -3.73 -18.98 -17.54
C VAL A 147 -3.40 -18.89 -16.06
N SER A 148 -2.10 -18.95 -15.73
CA SER A 148 -1.64 -18.70 -14.36
C SER A 148 -1.44 -17.20 -14.15
N TRP A 149 -2.02 -16.70 -13.06
CA TRP A 149 -1.93 -15.29 -12.63
C TRP A 149 -0.98 -15.20 -11.44
N GLY A 150 0.17 -14.58 -11.61
CA GLY A 150 1.14 -14.36 -10.54
C GLY A 150 0.94 -12.99 -9.88
N GLY A 151 1.03 -12.94 -8.58
CA GLY A 151 0.94 -11.68 -7.83
C GLY A 151 1.31 -11.87 -6.36
N GLY A 152 0.99 -10.91 -5.52
CA GLY A 152 1.20 -10.99 -4.08
C GLY A 152 0.31 -12.01 -3.39
N SER A 153 0.15 -11.87 -2.10
CA SER A 153 -0.54 -12.86 -1.25
C SER A 153 -1.95 -13.22 -1.72
N ALA A 154 -2.33 -14.46 -1.50
CA ALA A 154 -3.71 -14.91 -1.71
C ALA A 154 -4.69 -14.06 -0.89
N GLY A 155 -5.82 -13.66 -1.52
CA GLY A 155 -6.80 -12.74 -0.93
C GLY A 155 -6.38 -11.27 -0.97
N GLY A 156 -5.18 -10.97 -1.44
CA GLY A 156 -4.74 -9.59 -1.65
C GLY A 156 -5.34 -8.93 -2.91
N SER A 157 -4.96 -7.68 -3.15
CA SER A 157 -5.46 -6.86 -4.27
C SER A 157 -5.31 -7.55 -5.63
N ASP A 158 -4.21 -8.24 -5.85
CA ASP A 158 -3.88 -8.88 -7.13
C ASP A 158 -4.79 -10.06 -7.39
N HIS A 159 -5.01 -10.91 -6.37
CA HIS A 159 -5.94 -12.04 -6.44
C HIS A 159 -7.39 -11.57 -6.62
N ILE A 160 -7.80 -10.54 -5.87
CA ILE A 160 -9.12 -9.92 -6.00
C ILE A 160 -9.32 -9.39 -7.43
N LEU A 161 -8.33 -8.68 -7.99
CA LEU A 161 -8.41 -8.16 -9.35
C LEU A 161 -8.55 -9.28 -10.39
N ALA A 162 -7.77 -10.35 -10.27
CA ALA A 162 -7.89 -11.52 -11.15
C ALA A 162 -9.30 -12.12 -11.09
N GLY A 163 -9.88 -12.26 -9.91
CA GLY A 163 -11.26 -12.73 -9.70
C GLY A 163 -12.31 -11.77 -10.29
N MET A 164 -12.14 -10.46 -10.08
CA MET A 164 -13.03 -9.45 -10.67
C MET A 164 -12.99 -9.47 -12.20
N ILE A 165 -11.82 -9.63 -12.80
CA ILE A 165 -11.66 -9.78 -14.26
C ILE A 165 -12.39 -11.05 -14.72
N ALA A 166 -12.17 -12.19 -14.04
CA ALA A 166 -12.85 -13.43 -14.36
C ALA A 166 -14.37 -13.25 -14.40
N GLN A 167 -14.96 -12.66 -13.35
CA GLN A 167 -16.38 -12.36 -13.26
C GLN A 167 -16.85 -11.44 -14.39
N ALA A 168 -16.12 -10.36 -14.66
CA ALA A 168 -16.48 -9.37 -15.68
C ALA A 168 -16.46 -9.95 -17.11
N VAL A 169 -15.62 -10.97 -17.37
CA VAL A 169 -15.54 -11.62 -18.69
C VAL A 169 -16.35 -12.91 -18.77
N GLY A 170 -17.16 -13.24 -17.74
CA GLY A 170 -18.06 -14.40 -17.71
C GLY A 170 -17.36 -15.73 -17.40
N VAL A 171 -16.19 -15.70 -16.76
CA VAL A 171 -15.47 -16.89 -16.24
C VAL A 171 -15.78 -17.00 -14.75
N ASP A 172 -16.01 -18.24 -14.27
CA ASP A 172 -16.17 -18.50 -12.84
C ASP A 172 -14.88 -18.13 -12.09
N PRO A 173 -14.93 -17.18 -11.13
CA PRO A 173 -13.74 -16.76 -10.37
C PRO A 173 -13.05 -17.90 -9.62
N ALA A 174 -13.78 -18.94 -9.22
CA ALA A 174 -13.19 -20.12 -8.57
C ALA A 174 -12.25 -20.92 -9.49
N LYS A 175 -12.29 -20.67 -10.82
CA LYS A 175 -11.40 -21.29 -11.80
C LYS A 175 -10.12 -20.47 -12.07
N VAL A 176 -9.93 -19.34 -11.39
CA VAL A 176 -8.71 -18.55 -11.51
C VAL A 176 -7.53 -19.34 -10.95
N ASN A 177 -6.57 -19.66 -11.80
CA ASN A 177 -5.31 -20.28 -11.37
C ASN A 177 -4.36 -19.19 -10.86
N TYR A 178 -4.52 -18.81 -9.59
CA TYR A 178 -3.71 -17.76 -8.96
C TYR A 178 -2.52 -18.35 -8.22
N ILE A 179 -1.32 -17.85 -8.50
CA ILE A 179 -0.05 -18.26 -7.89
C ILE A 179 0.42 -17.13 -6.97
N PRO A 180 0.23 -17.25 -5.64
CA PRO A 180 0.63 -16.23 -4.69
C PRO A 180 2.13 -16.28 -4.40
N TYR A 181 2.76 -15.11 -4.32
CA TYR A 181 4.15 -14.91 -3.88
C TYR A 181 4.18 -14.11 -2.59
N ALA A 182 5.25 -14.27 -1.80
CA ALA A 182 5.38 -13.60 -0.51
C ALA A 182 5.74 -12.11 -0.63
N GLY A 183 6.20 -11.68 -1.82
CA GLY A 183 6.55 -10.29 -2.11
C GLY A 183 6.64 -9.99 -3.60
N GLY A 184 6.61 -8.69 -3.93
CA GLY A 184 6.64 -8.21 -5.31
C GLY A 184 7.90 -8.63 -6.08
N GLY A 185 9.06 -8.74 -5.41
CA GLY A 185 10.31 -9.20 -6.04
C GLY A 185 10.26 -10.65 -6.53
N GLU A 186 9.67 -11.54 -5.73
CA GLU A 186 9.49 -12.95 -6.10
C GLU A 186 8.49 -13.08 -7.27
N ALA A 187 7.36 -12.37 -7.19
CA ALA A 187 6.38 -12.33 -8.29
C ALA A 187 7.01 -11.81 -9.58
N GLN A 188 7.80 -10.73 -9.49
CA GLN A 188 8.50 -10.15 -10.63
C GLN A 188 9.48 -11.14 -11.30
N ALA A 189 10.27 -11.86 -10.50
CA ALA A 189 11.18 -12.89 -10.99
C ALA A 189 10.43 -14.02 -11.70
N ALA A 190 9.32 -14.49 -11.12
CA ALA A 190 8.50 -15.54 -11.71
C ALA A 190 7.85 -15.11 -13.05
N ILE A 191 7.41 -13.85 -13.15
CA ILE A 191 6.86 -13.31 -14.40
C ILE A 191 7.96 -13.21 -15.46
N LEU A 192 9.13 -12.64 -15.11
CA LEU A 192 10.28 -12.54 -16.03
C LEU A 192 10.75 -13.89 -16.53
N GLY A 193 10.74 -14.89 -15.66
CA GLY A 193 11.10 -16.28 -15.99
C GLY A 193 10.00 -17.04 -16.72
N SER A 194 8.86 -16.43 -17.04
CA SER A 194 7.68 -17.08 -17.65
C SER A 194 7.15 -18.28 -16.85
N HIS A 195 7.35 -18.29 -15.52
CA HIS A 195 6.78 -19.30 -14.63
C HIS A 195 5.28 -19.10 -14.40
N VAL A 196 4.76 -17.92 -14.73
CA VAL A 196 3.34 -17.59 -14.77
C VAL A 196 2.99 -16.93 -16.10
N THR A 197 1.74 -17.08 -16.54
CA THR A 197 1.26 -16.53 -17.81
C THR A 197 1.18 -15.00 -17.78
N ALA A 198 0.62 -14.46 -16.72
CA ALA A 198 0.43 -13.02 -16.49
C ALA A 198 0.75 -12.67 -15.05
N GLY A 199 1.16 -11.43 -14.82
CA GLY A 199 1.40 -10.88 -13.49
C GLY A 199 0.48 -9.72 -13.19
N ILE A 200 0.14 -9.56 -11.91
CA ILE A 200 -0.59 -8.41 -11.37
C ILE A 200 0.19 -7.87 -10.19
N SER A 201 0.43 -6.56 -10.18
CA SER A 201 0.93 -5.82 -9.01
C SER A 201 0.63 -4.34 -9.15
N GLY A 202 0.91 -3.54 -8.11
CA GLY A 202 0.88 -2.08 -8.21
C GLY A 202 1.82 -1.58 -9.31
N TYR A 203 1.38 -0.55 -10.05
CA TYR A 203 2.18 -0.03 -11.17
C TYR A 203 3.60 0.33 -10.75
N GLY A 204 3.78 1.02 -9.61
CA GLY A 204 5.10 1.44 -9.12
C GLY A 204 6.09 0.27 -8.90
N GLU A 205 5.57 -0.93 -8.60
CA GLU A 205 6.42 -2.12 -8.42
C GLU A 205 6.95 -2.66 -9.77
N PHE A 206 6.21 -2.50 -10.87
CA PHE A 206 6.56 -3.00 -12.19
C PHE A 206 7.07 -1.93 -13.16
N ALA A 207 6.95 -0.64 -12.81
CA ALA A 207 7.26 0.50 -13.69
C ALA A 207 8.65 0.39 -14.34
N ALA A 208 9.69 0.07 -13.56
CA ALA A 208 11.05 -0.06 -14.08
C ALA A 208 11.18 -1.15 -15.15
N GLN A 209 10.49 -2.30 -14.99
CA GLN A 209 10.53 -3.41 -15.95
C GLN A 209 9.69 -3.10 -17.20
N ILE A 210 8.61 -2.37 -17.04
CA ILE A 210 7.77 -1.89 -18.17
C ILE A 210 8.58 -0.88 -18.99
N GLN A 211 9.22 0.09 -18.35
CA GLN A 211 10.06 1.10 -19.01
C GLN A 211 11.29 0.47 -19.71
N ALA A 212 11.87 -0.56 -19.09
CA ALA A 212 12.99 -1.32 -19.69
C ALA A 212 12.55 -2.28 -20.81
N GLY A 213 11.25 -2.34 -21.16
CA GLY A 213 10.71 -3.22 -22.20
C GLY A 213 10.76 -4.71 -21.85
N LYS A 214 10.99 -5.08 -20.59
CA LYS A 214 11.00 -6.47 -20.11
C LYS A 214 9.60 -7.00 -19.85
N PHE A 215 8.68 -6.11 -19.44
CA PHE A 215 7.25 -6.38 -19.32
C PHE A 215 6.46 -5.64 -20.38
N ARG A 216 5.43 -6.31 -20.90
CA ARG A 216 4.36 -5.69 -21.66
C ARG A 216 3.17 -5.48 -20.73
N ALA A 217 2.81 -4.21 -20.49
CA ALA A 217 1.61 -3.85 -19.75
C ALA A 217 0.38 -4.00 -20.67
N LEU A 218 -0.62 -4.74 -20.22
CA LEU A 218 -1.84 -5.01 -20.96
C LEU A 218 -3.01 -4.13 -20.55
N GLY A 219 -3.04 -3.67 -19.30
CA GLY A 219 -4.10 -2.82 -18.77
C GLY A 219 -3.85 -2.42 -17.32
N ILE A 220 -4.51 -1.35 -16.89
CA ILE A 220 -4.44 -0.84 -15.52
C ILE A 220 -5.85 -0.75 -14.91
N SER A 221 -5.98 -0.99 -13.61
CA SER A 221 -7.25 -1.11 -12.89
C SER A 221 -7.90 0.22 -12.52
N SER A 222 -7.49 1.33 -13.11
CA SER A 222 -8.05 2.65 -12.83
C SER A 222 -9.36 2.91 -13.60
N ASP A 223 -10.20 3.78 -13.03
CA ASP A 223 -11.43 4.25 -13.70
C ASP A 223 -11.13 5.03 -14.97
N LYS A 224 -10.11 5.89 -14.91
CA LYS A 224 -9.65 6.77 -15.99
C LYS A 224 -8.16 6.63 -16.19
N ARG A 225 -7.65 7.10 -17.33
CA ARG A 225 -6.21 7.18 -17.59
C ARG A 225 -5.49 7.88 -16.46
N VAL A 226 -4.42 7.27 -16.00
CA VAL A 226 -3.57 7.85 -14.96
C VAL A 226 -2.57 8.80 -15.63
N PRO A 227 -2.51 10.08 -15.23
CA PRO A 227 -1.54 11.02 -15.79
C PRO A 227 -0.10 10.50 -15.67
N GLY A 228 0.67 10.57 -16.76
CA GLY A 228 2.04 10.07 -16.81
C GLY A 228 2.19 8.56 -17.06
N ILE A 229 1.11 7.78 -17.02
CA ILE A 229 1.12 6.33 -17.25
C ILE A 229 0.40 6.01 -18.57
N ASN A 230 1.17 5.65 -19.60
CA ASN A 230 0.59 5.35 -20.92
C ASN A 230 0.15 3.88 -21.03
N ILE A 231 -0.77 3.47 -20.15
CA ILE A 231 -1.39 2.13 -20.16
C ILE A 231 -2.91 2.31 -20.24
N PRO A 232 -3.61 1.60 -21.17
CA PRO A 232 -5.06 1.69 -21.24
C PRO A 232 -5.69 1.07 -20.00
N THR A 233 -6.82 1.67 -19.55
CA THR A 233 -7.57 1.10 -18.42
C THR A 233 -8.28 -0.19 -18.85
N LEU A 234 -8.67 -1.01 -17.87
CA LEU A 234 -9.52 -2.18 -18.12
C LEU A 234 -10.86 -1.76 -18.70
N LYS A 235 -11.43 -0.65 -18.20
CA LYS A 235 -12.72 -0.10 -18.67
C LYS A 235 -12.68 0.36 -20.13
N GLU A 236 -11.60 1.05 -20.55
CA GLU A 236 -11.38 1.43 -21.95
C GLU A 236 -11.34 0.23 -22.89
N GLN A 237 -10.95 -0.93 -22.38
CA GLN A 237 -10.86 -2.18 -23.13
C GLN A 237 -12.08 -3.10 -22.94
N GLY A 238 -13.20 -2.54 -22.43
CA GLY A 238 -14.49 -3.22 -22.29
C GLY A 238 -14.63 -4.11 -21.04
N ILE A 239 -13.67 -4.09 -20.12
CA ILE A 239 -13.73 -4.83 -18.86
C ILE A 239 -14.07 -3.84 -17.74
N ASN A 240 -15.34 -3.83 -17.30
CA ASN A 240 -15.83 -2.90 -16.28
C ASN A 240 -15.35 -3.30 -14.88
N VAL A 241 -14.06 -3.15 -14.65
CA VAL A 241 -13.39 -3.44 -13.38
C VAL A 241 -12.53 -2.26 -12.97
N GLU A 242 -12.60 -1.92 -11.69
CA GLU A 242 -11.77 -0.93 -11.03
C GLU A 242 -11.34 -1.47 -9.67
N LEU A 243 -10.08 -1.35 -9.34
CA LEU A 243 -9.56 -1.67 -8.03
C LEU A 243 -8.42 -0.74 -7.66
N PHE A 244 -8.51 -0.13 -6.48
CA PHE A 244 -7.51 0.74 -5.92
C PHE A 244 -6.90 0.12 -4.67
N ASN A 245 -5.60 -0.13 -4.69
CA ASN A 245 -4.87 -0.73 -3.57
C ASN A 245 -4.40 0.36 -2.61
N TRP A 246 -5.23 0.69 -1.63
CA TRP A 246 -4.90 1.67 -0.61
C TRP A 246 -3.93 1.12 0.45
N ARG A 247 -3.09 2.02 0.98
CA ARG A 247 -2.12 1.76 2.05
C ARG A 247 -2.24 2.82 3.13
N GLY A 248 -2.11 2.38 4.39
CA GLY A 248 -2.20 3.24 5.56
C GLY A 248 -1.36 2.74 6.71
N VAL A 249 -1.48 3.42 7.83
CA VAL A 249 -0.78 3.06 9.07
C VAL A 249 -1.74 3.00 10.24
N PHE A 250 -1.39 2.10 11.17
CA PHE A 250 -2.15 1.80 12.37
C PHE A 250 -1.22 1.91 13.58
N GLY A 251 -1.71 2.49 14.66
CA GLY A 251 -1.06 2.52 15.97
C GLY A 251 -1.31 1.24 16.76
N ALA A 252 -0.55 1.06 17.81
CA ALA A 252 -0.66 -0.11 18.68
C ALA A 252 -2.04 -0.23 19.36
N PRO A 253 -2.41 -1.45 19.79
CA PRO A 253 -3.61 -1.65 20.59
C PRO A 253 -3.53 -0.90 21.93
N GLY A 254 -4.63 -0.29 22.35
CA GLY A 254 -4.75 0.27 23.70
C GLY A 254 -3.88 1.50 23.97
N ILE A 255 -3.43 2.21 22.94
CA ILE A 255 -2.84 3.54 23.12
C ILE A 255 -3.89 4.54 23.55
N THR A 256 -3.48 5.56 24.30
CA THR A 256 -4.37 6.63 24.76
C THR A 256 -4.77 7.56 23.62
N ASP A 257 -5.87 8.32 23.79
CA ASP A 257 -6.29 9.34 22.82
C ASP A 257 -5.21 10.41 22.62
N ALA A 258 -4.46 10.77 23.64
CA ALA A 258 -3.33 11.69 23.53
C ALA A 258 -2.20 11.13 22.64
N GLN A 259 -1.83 9.87 22.83
CA GLN A 259 -0.82 9.18 21.99
C GLN A 259 -1.32 9.06 20.54
N LYS A 260 -2.60 8.67 20.34
CA LYS A 260 -3.22 8.65 19.01
C LYS A 260 -3.13 10.02 18.32
N ALA A 261 -3.48 11.08 19.04
CA ALA A 261 -3.46 12.44 18.51
C ALA A 261 -2.04 12.92 18.16
N GLU A 262 -1.03 12.55 18.95
CA GLU A 262 0.38 12.85 18.68
C GLU A 262 0.86 12.16 17.39
N LEU A 263 0.57 10.87 17.23
CA LEU A 263 0.90 10.11 16.02
C LEU A 263 0.21 10.69 14.78
N ILE A 264 -1.07 11.05 14.86
CA ILE A 264 -1.82 11.67 13.76
C ILE A 264 -1.20 13.03 13.41
N LYS A 265 -0.87 13.86 14.43
CA LYS A 265 -0.22 15.16 14.21
C LYS A 265 1.13 15.01 13.48
N ALA A 266 1.91 14.01 13.84
CA ALA A 266 3.17 13.70 13.14
C ALA A 266 2.93 13.29 11.69
N LEU A 267 1.89 12.48 11.42
CA LEU A 267 1.49 12.08 10.06
C LEU A 267 0.99 13.29 9.26
N ASP A 268 0.14 14.16 9.85
CA ASP A 268 -0.35 15.40 9.21
C ASP A 268 0.80 16.32 8.76
N ALA A 269 1.81 16.47 9.60
CA ALA A 269 3.01 17.25 9.26
C ALA A 269 3.82 16.58 8.14
N THR A 270 3.95 15.25 8.20
CA THR A 270 4.72 14.48 7.22
C THR A 270 4.10 14.55 5.83
N VAL A 271 2.78 14.33 5.70
CA VAL A 271 2.13 14.28 4.38
C VAL A 271 2.11 15.64 3.68
N LYS A 272 2.21 16.73 4.43
CA LYS A 272 2.36 18.09 3.91
C LYS A 272 3.81 18.46 3.55
N SER A 273 4.78 17.64 3.95
CA SER A 273 6.19 17.91 3.71
C SER A 273 6.56 17.74 2.23
N LYS A 274 7.57 18.50 1.80
CA LYS A 274 8.14 18.36 0.46
C LYS A 274 8.64 16.93 0.21
N ALA A 275 9.26 16.31 1.20
CA ALA A 275 9.80 14.95 1.13
C ALA A 275 8.72 13.90 0.79
N TRP A 276 7.54 14.01 1.41
CA TRP A 276 6.43 13.10 1.10
C TRP A 276 5.83 13.37 -0.28
N GLN A 277 5.63 14.63 -0.65
CA GLN A 277 5.11 14.99 -1.97
C GLN A 277 6.04 14.55 -3.12
N GLU A 278 7.35 14.65 -2.93
CA GLU A 278 8.34 14.13 -3.88
C GLU A 278 8.33 12.58 -3.91
N THR A 279 8.07 11.95 -2.77
CA THR A 279 7.93 10.50 -2.69
C THR A 279 6.72 10.01 -3.46
N LEU A 280 5.56 10.64 -3.31
CA LEU A 280 4.36 10.28 -4.07
C LEU A 280 4.62 10.32 -5.58
N LYS A 281 5.27 11.39 -6.06
CA LYS A 281 5.63 11.54 -7.47
C LYS A 281 6.62 10.48 -7.96
N ARG A 282 7.68 10.23 -7.18
CA ARG A 282 8.72 9.26 -7.54
C ARG A 282 8.20 7.82 -7.60
N MET A 283 7.22 7.51 -6.74
CA MET A 283 6.65 6.17 -6.60
C MET A 283 5.38 5.96 -7.45
N ASP A 284 4.94 6.98 -8.19
CA ASP A 284 3.66 6.99 -8.90
C ASP A 284 2.46 6.65 -7.98
N TRP A 285 2.53 7.11 -6.73
CA TRP A 285 1.47 6.90 -5.74
C TRP A 285 0.47 8.05 -5.74
N THR A 286 -0.80 7.71 -5.63
CA THR A 286 -1.87 8.69 -5.49
C THR A 286 -1.98 9.16 -4.04
N ASP A 287 -2.05 10.49 -3.84
CA ASP A 287 -2.36 11.07 -2.54
C ASP A 287 -3.84 10.86 -2.22
N ILE A 288 -4.11 10.11 -1.16
CA ILE A 288 -5.46 9.85 -0.66
C ILE A 288 -5.54 10.01 0.85
N TYR A 289 -4.75 10.95 1.38
CA TYR A 289 -4.65 11.14 2.81
C TYR A 289 -6.02 11.28 3.49
N LEU A 290 -6.20 10.51 4.57
CA LEU A 290 -7.40 10.52 5.42
C LEU A 290 -7.01 10.04 6.81
N SER A 291 -7.21 10.83 7.87
CA SER A 291 -6.74 10.49 9.22
C SER A 291 -7.88 10.35 10.24
N GLY A 292 -7.54 9.78 11.37
CA GLY A 292 -8.40 9.71 12.55
C GLY A 292 -9.69 8.91 12.34
N ASP A 293 -10.79 9.44 12.83
CA ASP A 293 -12.09 8.74 12.81
C ASP A 293 -12.65 8.57 11.40
N ALA A 294 -12.33 9.47 10.48
CA ALA A 294 -12.67 9.30 9.06
C ALA A 294 -11.95 8.09 8.45
N PHE A 295 -10.68 7.86 8.81
CA PHE A 295 -9.97 6.67 8.36
C PHE A 295 -10.52 5.40 9.01
N LYS A 296 -10.89 5.46 10.30
CA LYS A 296 -11.56 4.32 10.96
C LYS A 296 -12.85 3.93 10.22
N ALA A 297 -13.71 4.89 9.93
CA ALA A 297 -14.94 4.65 9.20
C ALA A 297 -14.69 4.06 7.80
N TYR A 298 -13.63 4.53 7.12
CA TYR A 298 -13.20 3.98 5.85
C TYR A 298 -12.77 2.52 5.97
N VAL A 299 -11.96 2.15 6.97
CA VAL A 299 -11.53 0.77 7.23
C VAL A 299 -12.72 -0.14 7.48
N ASP A 300 -13.69 0.32 8.29
CA ASP A 300 -14.91 -0.44 8.60
C ASP A 300 -15.74 -0.69 7.31
N ALA A 301 -15.90 0.30 6.45
CA ALA A 301 -16.57 0.18 5.16
C ALA A 301 -15.82 -0.76 4.19
N GLU A 302 -14.49 -0.68 4.15
CA GLU A 302 -13.65 -1.54 3.32
C GLU A 302 -13.71 -3.01 3.76
N ASN A 303 -13.70 -3.28 5.08
CA ASN A 303 -13.88 -4.64 5.59
C ASN A 303 -15.18 -5.26 5.06
N LYS A 304 -16.30 -4.51 5.11
CA LYS A 304 -17.60 -4.97 4.60
C LYS A 304 -17.57 -5.17 3.08
N ARG A 305 -17.07 -4.14 2.34
CA ARG A 305 -17.00 -4.19 0.87
C ARG A 305 -16.17 -5.37 0.38
N ILE A 306 -14.99 -5.59 0.96
CA ILE A 306 -14.10 -6.68 0.53
C ILE A 306 -14.66 -8.05 0.90
N ALA A 307 -15.32 -8.19 2.06
CA ALA A 307 -16.01 -9.44 2.41
C ALA A 307 -17.07 -9.78 1.34
N GLU A 308 -17.92 -8.82 0.96
CA GLU A 308 -18.91 -9.00 -0.11
C GLU A 308 -18.28 -9.38 -1.45
N VAL A 309 -17.17 -8.74 -1.81
CA VAL A 309 -16.44 -9.05 -3.04
C VAL A 309 -15.90 -10.47 -3.01
N LEU A 310 -15.23 -10.89 -1.92
CA LEU A 310 -14.63 -12.22 -1.80
C LEU A 310 -15.71 -13.33 -1.84
N VAL A 311 -16.88 -13.09 -1.24
CA VAL A 311 -18.03 -14.02 -1.34
C VAL A 311 -18.52 -14.12 -2.78
N LYS A 312 -18.75 -12.98 -3.47
CA LYS A 312 -19.17 -12.96 -4.88
C LYS A 312 -18.17 -13.64 -5.82
N LEU A 313 -16.89 -13.61 -5.47
CA LEU A 313 -15.81 -14.25 -6.23
C LEU A 313 -15.66 -15.75 -5.87
N ASN A 314 -16.49 -16.31 -4.99
CA ASN A 314 -16.35 -17.67 -4.46
C ASN A 314 -14.99 -17.98 -3.81
N LEU A 315 -14.30 -16.94 -3.33
CA LEU A 315 -12.99 -17.06 -2.66
C LEU A 315 -13.14 -17.35 -1.16
N VAL A 316 -14.29 -17.04 -0.60
CA VAL A 316 -14.70 -17.39 0.79
C VAL A 316 -16.17 -17.82 0.79
N LYS A 317 -16.50 -18.63 1.81
CA LYS A 317 -17.87 -19.13 2.05
C LYS A 317 -18.55 -18.31 3.14
#